data_171eacf0e9f01f554a8ec8a552c996a1
#
_entry.id   171eacf0e9f01f554a8ec8a552c996a1
#
_cell.length_a   1.000
_cell.length_b   1.000
_cell.length_c   1.000
_cell.angle_alpha   90.00
_cell.angle_beta   90.00
_cell.angle_gamma   90.00
#
_symmetry.space_group_name_H-M   'P 1'
#
loop_
_entity.id
_entity.type
_entity.pdbx_description
1 polymer ?
#
loop_
_entity_poly.entity_id
_entity_poly.type
_entity_poly.pdbx_seq_one_letter_code
_entity_poly.pdbx_strand_id
1 'polypeptide(L)'
;MRQVLAERGVARVAGVLLDLGVSSPQLDEPARGFSFAREGPLDMRMDPTRGESAAEWLARADENEIREVIRTYGEERFAKPIAAAIVAARSVEPLRTTRQLAEIVGRAVRTREPGQHPATRTFQALRIHVNQELEELEVALPQAVDLLEAGGRLAVISFHSLEDRIVKRFIRERSSADRLPRGVPVRAAELPQPELRAIGRAVKPSEAEVRRNPRARSAVLRAAGKVR
;
A
#
# COMPACT_ATOMS: atom_id res chain seq x y z
N MET A 1 15.93 -5.35 3.10
CA MET A 1 16.25 -4.91 4.50
C MET A 1 17.39 -5.75 5.09
N ARG A 2 17.25 -7.07 5.23
CA ARG A 2 18.31 -7.96 5.77
C ARG A 2 19.67 -7.78 5.10
N GLN A 3 19.72 -7.81 3.77
CA GLN A 3 20.96 -7.67 3.02
C GLN A 3 21.70 -6.36 3.35
N VAL A 4 20.99 -5.23 3.34
CA VAL A 4 21.57 -3.91 3.61
C VAL A 4 22.16 -3.81 5.02
N LEU A 5 21.48 -4.40 6.01
CA LEU A 5 22.01 -4.42 7.39
C LEU A 5 23.21 -5.37 7.53
N ALA A 6 23.16 -6.54 6.88
CA ALA A 6 24.27 -7.48 6.87
C ALA A 6 25.54 -6.88 6.24
N GLU A 7 25.42 -6.15 5.12
CA GLU A 7 26.52 -5.43 4.47
C GLU A 7 27.12 -4.35 5.39
N ARG A 8 26.36 -3.85 6.36
CA ARG A 8 26.81 -2.88 7.38
C ARG A 8 27.23 -3.51 8.70
N GLY A 9 27.30 -4.83 8.80
CA GLY A 9 27.66 -5.56 10.00
C GLY A 9 26.62 -5.47 11.13
N VAL A 10 25.36 -5.06 10.81
CA VAL A 10 24.27 -4.93 11.79
C VAL A 10 23.43 -6.19 11.80
N ALA A 11 23.56 -7.01 12.85
CA ALA A 11 22.81 -8.25 12.97
C ALA A 11 21.37 -8.06 13.51
N ARG A 12 21.17 -7.13 14.42
CA ARG A 12 19.90 -6.84 15.09
C ARG A 12 19.72 -5.33 15.30
N VAL A 13 18.45 -4.93 15.46
CA VAL A 13 18.07 -3.54 15.71
C VAL A 13 17.05 -3.46 16.84
N ALA A 14 17.09 -2.40 17.62
CA ALA A 14 16.14 -2.13 18.71
C ALA A 14 14.73 -1.73 18.19
N GLY A 15 14.63 -1.27 16.94
CA GLY A 15 13.35 -0.86 16.35
C GLY A 15 13.37 -0.79 14.84
N VAL A 16 12.20 -1.01 14.25
CA VAL A 16 11.94 -0.81 12.83
C VAL A 16 10.70 0.07 12.70
N LEU A 17 10.84 1.18 11.95
CA LEU A 17 9.73 2.04 11.55
C LEU A 17 9.54 1.91 10.04
N LEU A 18 8.31 1.57 9.63
CA LEU A 18 7.89 1.59 8.24
C LEU A 18 6.87 2.73 8.07
N ASP A 19 7.20 3.70 7.26
CA ASP A 19 6.31 4.78 6.82
C ASP A 19 5.96 4.51 5.37
N LEU A 20 4.76 3.94 5.15
CA LEU A 20 4.37 3.33 3.88
C LEU A 20 3.91 4.36 2.85
N GLY A 21 3.84 3.92 1.60
CA GLY A 21 3.32 4.68 0.48
C GLY A 21 4.34 5.65 -0.13
N VAL A 22 3.83 6.72 -0.74
CA VAL A 22 4.63 7.68 -1.51
C VAL A 22 5.07 8.88 -0.69
N SER A 23 6.25 9.37 -0.97
CA SER A 23 6.77 10.59 -0.35
C SER A 23 6.15 11.85 -0.95
N SER A 24 6.19 12.96 -0.19
CA SER A 24 5.73 14.26 -0.68
C SER A 24 6.41 14.70 -1.97
N PRO A 25 7.73 14.59 -2.15
CA PRO A 25 8.38 14.90 -3.42
C PRO A 25 7.85 14.11 -4.61
N GLN A 26 7.51 12.82 -4.43
CA GLN A 26 6.93 12.01 -5.50
C GLN A 26 5.55 12.50 -5.94
N LEU A 27 4.73 12.99 -4.99
CA LEU A 27 3.41 13.55 -5.28
C LEU A 27 3.47 14.97 -5.87
N ASP A 28 4.45 15.76 -5.44
CA ASP A 28 4.57 17.18 -5.81
C ASP A 28 5.27 17.38 -7.15
N GLU A 29 6.11 16.41 -7.58
CA GLU A 29 6.81 16.43 -8.86
C GLU A 29 5.95 15.85 -9.98
N PRO A 30 5.43 16.67 -10.92
CA PRO A 30 4.53 16.20 -11.98
C PRO A 30 5.17 15.15 -12.89
N ALA A 31 6.49 15.24 -13.11
CA ALA A 31 7.24 14.32 -13.95
C ALA A 31 7.24 12.86 -13.44
N ARG A 32 6.90 12.65 -12.16
CA ARG A 32 6.79 11.34 -11.54
C ARG A 32 5.46 10.62 -11.79
N GLY A 33 4.42 11.33 -12.22
CA GLY A 33 3.13 10.76 -12.61
C GLY A 33 2.23 10.24 -11.48
N PHE A 34 2.55 10.48 -10.20
CA PHE A 34 1.73 10.01 -9.07
C PHE A 34 0.47 10.82 -8.83
N SER A 35 0.41 12.05 -9.34
CA SER A 35 -0.70 12.97 -9.11
C SER A 35 -1.31 13.43 -10.43
N PHE A 36 -2.61 13.63 -10.42
CA PHE A 36 -3.37 14.26 -11.52
C PHE A 36 -3.70 15.74 -11.24
N ALA A 37 -3.24 16.29 -10.11
CA ALA A 37 -3.43 17.71 -9.80
C ALA A 37 -2.65 18.62 -10.76
N ARG A 38 -1.55 18.13 -11.28
CA ARG A 38 -0.77 18.73 -12.37
C ARG A 38 -0.56 17.67 -13.44
N GLU A 39 -0.51 18.11 -14.69
CA GLU A 39 -0.26 17.19 -15.80
C GLU A 39 1.20 16.75 -15.81
N GLY A 40 1.41 15.47 -15.99
CA GLY A 40 2.72 14.82 -16.11
C GLY A 40 2.63 13.50 -16.87
N PRO A 41 3.75 12.85 -17.17
CA PRO A 41 3.76 11.53 -17.77
C PRO A 41 3.06 10.52 -16.85
N LEU A 42 2.37 9.55 -17.41
CA LEU A 42 1.70 8.49 -16.66
C LEU A 42 2.70 7.39 -16.29
N ASP A 43 3.67 7.73 -15.42
CA ASP A 43 4.75 6.81 -15.01
C ASP A 43 4.40 6.01 -13.77
N MET A 44 4.30 6.65 -12.60
CA MET A 44 3.98 6.10 -11.28
C MET A 44 5.02 5.14 -10.68
N ARG A 45 6.18 4.92 -11.29
CA ARG A 45 7.24 4.08 -10.69
C ARG A 45 7.93 4.80 -9.54
N MET A 46 8.11 4.14 -8.41
CA MET A 46 8.95 4.65 -7.31
C MET A 46 10.43 4.67 -7.71
N ASP A 47 10.89 3.63 -8.38
CA ASP A 47 12.20 3.55 -9.04
C ASP A 47 12.03 3.61 -10.57
N PRO A 48 12.27 4.76 -11.22
CA PRO A 48 12.06 4.92 -12.67
C PRO A 48 13.06 4.13 -13.52
N THR A 49 14.09 3.53 -12.91
CA THR A 49 15.09 2.71 -13.61
C THR A 49 14.65 1.25 -13.79
N ARG A 50 13.53 0.84 -13.17
CA ARG A 50 13.05 -0.55 -13.14
C ARG A 50 11.58 -0.66 -13.46
N GLY A 51 11.21 -1.83 -13.96
CA GLY A 51 9.81 -2.17 -14.24
C GLY A 51 9.20 -1.34 -15.36
N GLU A 52 7.91 -1.51 -15.57
CA GLU A 52 7.12 -0.78 -16.56
C GLU A 52 6.33 0.35 -15.89
N SER A 53 6.16 1.45 -16.61
CA SER A 53 5.32 2.57 -16.19
C SER A 53 3.83 2.22 -16.25
N ALA A 54 3.00 3.00 -15.60
CA ALA A 54 1.54 2.84 -15.68
C ALA A 54 1.04 2.99 -17.13
N ALA A 55 1.65 3.87 -17.93
CA ALA A 55 1.31 4.03 -19.34
C ALA A 55 1.63 2.77 -20.16
N GLU A 56 2.82 2.19 -19.98
CA GLU A 56 3.23 0.96 -20.66
C GLU A 56 2.35 -0.22 -20.29
N TRP A 57 2.07 -0.38 -18.99
CA TRP A 57 1.17 -1.43 -18.53
C TRP A 57 -0.24 -1.27 -19.08
N LEU A 58 -0.83 -0.07 -19.01
CA LEU A 58 -2.16 0.20 -19.56
C LEU A 58 -2.23 0.04 -21.08
N ALA A 59 -1.12 0.20 -21.79
CA ALA A 59 -1.08 0.01 -23.23
C ALA A 59 -1.27 -1.46 -23.65
N ARG A 60 -0.82 -2.43 -22.81
CA ARG A 60 -0.86 -3.86 -23.14
C ARG A 60 -1.89 -4.69 -22.35
N ALA A 61 -2.18 -4.30 -21.10
CA ALA A 61 -3.06 -5.06 -20.21
C ALA A 61 -4.46 -5.23 -20.81
N ASP A 62 -5.07 -6.39 -20.68
CA ASP A 62 -6.44 -6.59 -21.15
C ASP A 62 -7.48 -5.93 -20.21
N GLU A 63 -8.73 -5.83 -20.68
CA GLU A 63 -9.81 -5.19 -19.93
C GLU A 63 -10.04 -5.85 -18.56
N ASN A 64 -9.92 -7.18 -18.48
CA ASN A 64 -10.12 -7.93 -17.25
C ASN A 64 -8.99 -7.67 -16.26
N GLU A 65 -7.73 -7.64 -16.73
CA GLU A 65 -6.57 -7.29 -15.90
C GLU A 65 -6.72 -5.89 -15.31
N ILE A 66 -7.04 -4.89 -16.16
CA ILE A 66 -7.27 -3.52 -15.71
C ILE A 66 -8.41 -3.46 -14.69
N ARG A 67 -9.52 -4.14 -14.97
CA ARG A 67 -10.66 -4.20 -14.05
C ARG A 67 -10.27 -4.80 -12.69
N GLU A 68 -9.54 -5.92 -12.68
CA GLU A 68 -9.14 -6.60 -11.44
C GLU A 68 -8.18 -5.75 -10.61
N VAL A 69 -7.21 -5.08 -11.23
CA VAL A 69 -6.31 -4.15 -10.55
C VAL A 69 -7.10 -3.00 -9.91
N ILE A 70 -7.97 -2.34 -10.67
CA ILE A 70 -8.77 -1.22 -10.17
C ILE A 70 -9.74 -1.67 -9.07
N ARG A 71 -10.35 -2.84 -9.20
CA ARG A 71 -11.25 -3.40 -8.19
C ARG A 71 -10.53 -3.77 -6.91
N THR A 72 -9.40 -4.46 -7.03
CA THR A 72 -8.68 -5.06 -5.89
C THR A 72 -7.87 -4.01 -5.14
N TYR A 73 -7.08 -3.20 -5.85
CA TYR A 73 -6.17 -2.23 -5.23
C TYR A 73 -6.79 -0.84 -5.05
N GLY A 74 -7.82 -0.51 -5.84
CA GLY A 74 -8.58 0.73 -5.66
C GLY A 74 -9.80 0.59 -4.76
N GLU A 75 -10.25 -0.64 -4.49
CA GLU A 75 -11.56 -0.92 -3.88
C GLU A 75 -12.68 -0.15 -4.62
N GLU A 76 -12.54 -0.03 -5.96
CA GLU A 76 -13.38 0.82 -6.81
C GLU A 76 -14.56 0.01 -7.38
N ARG A 77 -15.78 0.41 -7.04
CA ARG A 77 -17.01 -0.26 -7.50
C ARG A 77 -17.29 -0.06 -8.99
N PHE A 78 -16.76 1.00 -9.58
CA PHE A 78 -16.90 1.29 -11.01
C PHE A 78 -15.73 0.75 -11.85
N ALA A 79 -14.98 -0.26 -11.33
CA ALA A 79 -13.81 -0.82 -11.99
C ALA A 79 -14.11 -1.31 -13.42
N LYS A 80 -15.27 -1.97 -13.65
CA LYS A 80 -15.65 -2.46 -14.98
C LYS A 80 -15.85 -1.32 -16.01
N PRO A 81 -16.70 -0.31 -15.78
CA PRO A 81 -16.84 0.79 -16.75
C PRO A 81 -15.56 1.61 -16.91
N ILE A 82 -14.71 1.71 -15.88
CA ILE A 82 -13.41 2.39 -15.99
C ILE A 82 -12.47 1.60 -16.91
N ALA A 83 -12.34 0.28 -16.72
CA ALA A 83 -11.49 -0.57 -17.56
C ALA A 83 -11.92 -0.52 -19.03
N ALA A 84 -13.22 -0.66 -19.30
CA ALA A 84 -13.76 -0.54 -20.67
C ALA A 84 -13.48 0.82 -21.29
N ALA A 85 -13.62 1.92 -20.51
CA ALA A 85 -13.32 3.27 -21.00
C ALA A 85 -11.82 3.47 -21.30
N ILE A 86 -10.93 2.90 -20.49
CA ILE A 86 -9.49 2.93 -20.72
C ILE A 86 -9.13 2.19 -22.02
N VAL A 87 -9.64 0.96 -22.20
CA VAL A 87 -9.38 0.16 -23.42
C VAL A 87 -9.93 0.85 -24.67
N ALA A 88 -11.15 1.41 -24.60
CA ALA A 88 -11.71 2.18 -25.70
C ALA A 88 -10.88 3.42 -26.03
N ALA A 89 -10.43 4.17 -25.02
CA ALA A 89 -9.64 5.37 -25.23
C ALA A 89 -8.27 5.06 -25.87
N ARG A 90 -7.55 4.07 -25.36
CA ARG A 90 -6.21 3.70 -25.88
C ARG A 90 -6.24 3.18 -27.31
N SER A 91 -7.38 2.63 -27.77
CA SER A 91 -7.54 2.19 -29.18
C SER A 91 -7.62 3.36 -30.16
N VAL A 92 -7.93 4.55 -29.67
CA VAL A 92 -7.97 5.81 -30.47
C VAL A 92 -6.65 6.55 -30.37
N GLU A 93 -6.13 6.72 -29.14
CA GLU A 93 -4.89 7.43 -28.86
C GLU A 93 -4.19 6.81 -27.63
N PRO A 94 -2.84 6.62 -27.68
CA PRO A 94 -2.10 6.13 -26.51
C PRO A 94 -2.27 7.01 -25.28
N LEU A 95 -2.49 6.40 -24.12
CA LEU A 95 -2.60 7.09 -22.84
C LEU A 95 -1.19 7.39 -22.30
N ARG A 96 -0.80 8.65 -22.32
CA ARG A 96 0.56 9.09 -21.96
C ARG A 96 0.61 10.00 -20.74
N THR A 97 -0.52 10.65 -20.38
CA THR A 97 -0.52 11.66 -19.32
C THR A 97 -1.51 11.34 -18.20
N THR A 98 -1.20 11.83 -17.01
CA THR A 98 -2.06 11.72 -15.83
C THR A 98 -3.41 12.39 -16.05
N ARG A 99 -3.45 13.49 -16.80
CA ARG A 99 -4.70 14.21 -17.14
C ARG A 99 -5.61 13.36 -18.01
N GLN A 100 -5.07 12.77 -19.10
CA GLN A 100 -5.86 11.88 -19.96
C GLN A 100 -6.56 10.78 -19.16
N LEU A 101 -5.81 10.08 -18.31
CA LEU A 101 -6.37 9.03 -17.45
C LEU A 101 -7.44 9.59 -16.50
N ALA A 102 -7.16 10.69 -15.81
CA ALA A 102 -8.10 11.29 -14.86
C ALA A 102 -9.43 11.71 -15.51
N GLU A 103 -9.38 12.24 -16.74
CA GLU A 103 -10.57 12.60 -17.52
C GLU A 103 -11.39 11.37 -17.94
N ILE A 104 -10.74 10.31 -18.42
CA ILE A 104 -11.39 9.05 -18.79
C ILE A 104 -12.13 8.47 -17.59
N VAL A 105 -11.45 8.36 -16.45
CA VAL A 105 -12.04 7.86 -15.20
C VAL A 105 -13.18 8.76 -14.73
N GLY A 106 -12.98 10.08 -14.78
CA GLY A 106 -14.00 11.06 -14.37
C GLY A 106 -15.31 10.96 -15.17
N ARG A 107 -15.23 10.55 -16.46
CA ARG A 107 -16.40 10.31 -17.32
C ARG A 107 -17.06 8.95 -17.04
N ALA A 108 -16.27 7.94 -16.67
CA ALA A 108 -16.77 6.58 -16.40
C ALA A 108 -17.45 6.44 -15.03
N VAL A 109 -17.08 7.27 -14.05
CA VAL A 109 -17.62 7.24 -12.69
C VAL A 109 -18.89 8.07 -12.58
N ARG A 110 -20.04 7.41 -12.39
CA ARG A 110 -21.35 8.07 -12.36
C ARG A 110 -21.66 8.81 -11.05
N THR A 111 -21.11 8.33 -9.94
CA THR A 111 -21.39 8.89 -8.60
C THR A 111 -20.10 9.38 -7.96
N ARG A 112 -20.08 10.65 -7.55
CA ARG A 112 -18.92 11.26 -6.90
C ARG A 112 -19.08 11.21 -5.38
N GLU A 113 -18.03 10.80 -4.69
CA GLU A 113 -17.96 10.93 -3.23
C GLU A 113 -17.58 12.37 -2.87
N PRO A 114 -18.28 13.00 -1.92
CA PRO A 114 -17.93 14.36 -1.48
C PRO A 114 -16.47 14.44 -1.01
N GLY A 115 -15.72 15.41 -1.50
CA GLY A 115 -14.33 15.66 -1.09
C GLY A 115 -13.29 14.73 -1.68
N GLN A 116 -13.66 13.83 -2.62
CA GLN A 116 -12.71 12.94 -3.30
C GLN A 116 -12.89 13.02 -4.82
N HIS A 117 -11.76 13.17 -5.53
CA HIS A 117 -11.79 13.14 -6.98
C HIS A 117 -12.04 11.70 -7.49
N PRO A 118 -12.88 11.49 -8.53
CA PRO A 118 -13.22 10.16 -9.03
C PRO A 118 -12.03 9.30 -9.41
N ALA A 119 -10.95 9.90 -9.91
CA ALA A 119 -9.75 9.16 -10.31
C ALA A 119 -8.87 8.70 -9.14
N THR A 120 -9.09 9.17 -7.91
CA THR A 120 -8.20 8.87 -6.76
C THR A 120 -7.99 7.38 -6.55
N ARG A 121 -9.06 6.58 -6.57
CA ARG A 121 -8.99 5.13 -6.36
C ARG A 121 -8.29 4.40 -7.52
N THR A 122 -8.50 4.86 -8.75
CA THR A 122 -7.82 4.31 -9.92
C THR A 122 -6.32 4.61 -9.89
N PHE A 123 -5.92 5.84 -9.52
CA PHE A 123 -4.52 6.21 -9.36
C PHE A 123 -3.85 5.42 -8.25
N GLN A 124 -4.52 5.24 -7.10
CA GLN A 124 -4.04 4.37 -6.03
C GLN A 124 -3.84 2.94 -6.53
N ALA A 125 -4.80 2.38 -7.26
CA ALA A 125 -4.73 1.02 -7.77
C ALA A 125 -3.55 0.80 -8.70
N LEU A 126 -3.35 1.69 -9.65
CA LEU A 126 -2.24 1.63 -10.60
C LEU A 126 -0.89 1.80 -9.89
N ARG A 127 -0.78 2.73 -8.94
CA ARG A 127 0.41 2.94 -8.14
C ARG A 127 0.81 1.67 -7.38
N ILE A 128 -0.14 1.07 -6.66
CA ILE A 128 0.08 -0.18 -5.92
C ILE A 128 0.54 -1.28 -6.86
N HIS A 129 -0.11 -1.42 -8.01
CA HIS A 129 0.22 -2.46 -9.00
C HIS A 129 1.61 -2.27 -9.61
N VAL A 130 1.91 -1.08 -10.10
CA VAL A 130 3.20 -0.75 -10.75
C VAL A 130 4.38 -0.98 -9.81
N ASN A 131 4.20 -0.65 -8.53
CA ASN A 131 5.26 -0.74 -7.52
C ASN A 131 5.19 -2.01 -6.66
N GLN A 132 4.22 -2.92 -6.89
CA GLN A 132 4.04 -4.14 -6.10
C GLN A 132 4.01 -3.86 -4.59
N GLU A 133 3.36 -2.73 -4.18
CA GLU A 133 3.48 -2.17 -2.83
C GLU A 133 3.02 -3.15 -1.72
N LEU A 134 1.95 -3.90 -1.98
CA LEU A 134 1.41 -4.85 -0.99
C LEU A 134 2.26 -6.10 -0.87
N GLU A 135 2.77 -6.62 -1.98
CA GLU A 135 3.68 -7.75 -2.03
C GLU A 135 5.00 -7.42 -1.33
N GLU A 136 5.57 -6.24 -1.60
CA GLU A 136 6.77 -5.74 -0.91
C GLU A 136 6.54 -5.60 0.61
N LEU A 137 5.36 -5.12 1.02
CA LEU A 137 5.00 -5.03 2.44
C LEU A 137 4.92 -6.43 3.09
N GLU A 138 4.28 -7.40 2.42
CA GLU A 138 4.18 -8.78 2.92
C GLU A 138 5.55 -9.45 3.06
N VAL A 139 6.50 -9.12 2.20
CA VAL A 139 7.90 -9.58 2.29
C VAL A 139 8.70 -8.82 3.36
N ALA A 140 8.45 -7.52 3.52
CA ALA A 140 9.20 -6.67 4.45
C ALA A 140 8.86 -6.95 5.92
N LEU A 141 7.59 -7.18 6.25
CA LEU A 141 7.13 -7.38 7.63
C LEU A 141 7.83 -8.55 8.36
N PRO A 142 7.93 -9.76 7.78
CA PRO A 142 8.69 -10.85 8.40
C PRO A 142 10.16 -10.50 8.60
N GLN A 143 10.81 -9.87 7.60
CA GLN A 143 12.20 -9.45 7.72
C GLN A 143 12.40 -8.43 8.85
N ALA A 144 11.47 -7.48 9.00
CA ALA A 144 11.52 -6.51 10.10
C ALA A 144 11.50 -7.19 11.47
N VAL A 145 10.60 -8.16 11.66
CA VAL A 145 10.50 -8.89 12.93
C VAL A 145 11.75 -9.75 13.20
N ASP A 146 12.27 -10.42 12.17
CA ASP A 146 13.48 -11.22 12.32
C ASP A 146 14.70 -10.38 12.72
N LEU A 147 14.80 -9.15 12.26
CA LEU A 147 15.89 -8.23 12.56
C LEU A 147 15.78 -7.57 13.93
N LEU A 148 14.60 -7.57 14.56
CA LEU A 148 14.44 -7.01 15.89
C LEU A 148 15.16 -7.86 16.93
N GLU A 149 15.80 -7.22 17.90
CA GLU A 149 16.24 -7.84 19.14
C GLU A 149 15.04 -8.17 20.06
N ALA A 150 15.24 -9.00 21.06
CA ALA A 150 14.23 -9.24 22.10
C ALA A 150 13.86 -7.92 22.79
N GLY A 151 12.57 -7.61 22.92
CA GLY A 151 12.06 -6.33 23.42
C GLY A 151 12.03 -5.20 22.38
N GLY A 152 12.61 -5.42 21.18
CA GLY A 152 12.59 -4.45 20.08
C GLY A 152 11.18 -4.14 19.58
N ARG A 153 11.00 -3.05 18.87
CA ARG A 153 9.70 -2.51 18.47
C ARG A 153 9.54 -2.40 16.96
N LEU A 154 8.42 -2.88 16.46
CA LEU A 154 7.93 -2.63 15.10
C LEU A 154 6.86 -1.54 15.18
N ALA A 155 7.02 -0.48 14.39
CA ALA A 155 6.01 0.55 14.17
C ALA A 155 5.75 0.68 12.66
N VAL A 156 4.49 0.69 12.25
CA VAL A 156 4.09 0.79 10.84
C VAL A 156 3.00 1.83 10.70
N ILE A 157 3.21 2.80 9.79
CA ILE A 157 2.25 3.82 9.41
C ILE A 157 1.72 3.45 8.02
N SER A 158 0.41 3.21 7.93
CA SER A 158 -0.32 2.89 6.69
C SER A 158 -1.17 4.09 6.28
N PHE A 159 -1.39 4.30 4.99
CA PHE A 159 -2.19 5.41 4.46
C PHE A 159 -3.47 4.98 3.75
N HIS A 160 -3.68 3.69 3.54
CA HIS A 160 -4.93 3.14 3.01
C HIS A 160 -5.31 1.80 3.65
N SER A 161 -6.56 1.39 3.42
CA SER A 161 -7.19 0.22 4.04
C SER A 161 -6.48 -1.10 3.77
N LEU A 162 -5.89 -1.26 2.58
CA LEU A 162 -5.23 -2.52 2.19
C LEU A 162 -3.94 -2.73 2.97
N GLU A 163 -3.09 -1.69 3.07
CA GLU A 163 -1.88 -1.73 3.92
C GLU A 163 -2.25 -2.02 5.37
N ASP A 164 -3.19 -1.25 5.94
CA ASP A 164 -3.59 -1.42 7.34
C ASP A 164 -4.13 -2.84 7.62
N ARG A 165 -4.84 -3.43 6.66
CA ARG A 165 -5.37 -4.79 6.74
C ARG A 165 -4.25 -5.82 6.82
N ILE A 166 -3.21 -5.68 5.99
CA ILE A 166 -2.02 -6.56 5.99
C ILE A 166 -1.30 -6.44 7.32
N VAL A 167 -0.96 -5.23 7.76
CA VAL A 167 -0.25 -4.98 9.02
C VAL A 167 -1.04 -5.50 10.22
N LYS A 168 -2.35 -5.21 10.28
CA LYS A 168 -3.24 -5.68 11.34
C LYS A 168 -3.29 -7.20 11.40
N ARG A 169 -3.45 -7.87 10.25
CA ARG A 169 -3.47 -9.33 10.14
C ARG A 169 -2.14 -9.91 10.60
N PHE A 170 -1.04 -9.40 10.10
CA PHE A 170 0.31 -9.84 10.44
C PHE A 170 0.59 -9.75 11.95
N ILE A 171 0.35 -8.57 12.57
CA ILE A 171 0.56 -8.39 14.00
C ILE A 171 -0.33 -9.34 14.81
N ARG A 172 -1.61 -9.48 14.44
CA ARG A 172 -2.54 -10.38 15.12
C ARG A 172 -2.07 -11.84 15.08
N GLU A 173 -1.70 -12.32 13.90
CA GLU A 173 -1.23 -13.69 13.69
C GLU A 173 0.05 -13.99 14.47
N ARG A 174 0.99 -13.05 14.52
CA ARG A 174 2.25 -13.20 15.26
C ARG A 174 2.11 -12.95 16.76
N SER A 175 1.01 -12.34 17.20
CA SER A 175 0.71 -12.11 18.62
C SER A 175 -0.19 -13.20 19.23
N SER A 176 -0.67 -14.14 18.44
CA SER A 176 -1.51 -15.24 18.91
C SER A 176 -0.68 -16.49 19.16
N ALA A 177 -0.90 -17.11 20.31
CA ALA A 177 -0.41 -18.47 20.59
C ALA A 177 -1.27 -19.53 19.86
N ASP A 178 -2.51 -19.18 19.52
CA ASP A 178 -3.48 -20.09 18.89
C ASP A 178 -3.37 -19.99 17.36
N ARG A 179 -2.39 -20.67 16.80
CA ARG A 179 -2.22 -20.85 15.34
C ARG A 179 -2.81 -22.16 14.84
N LEU A 180 -3.46 -22.92 15.70
CA LEU A 180 -3.99 -24.23 15.37
C LEU A 180 -5.40 -24.13 14.78
N PRO A 181 -5.80 -25.07 13.91
CA PRO A 181 -7.16 -25.20 13.46
C PRO A 181 -8.12 -25.37 14.64
N ARG A 182 -9.28 -24.72 14.60
CA ARG A 182 -10.29 -24.87 15.65
C ARG A 182 -10.67 -26.32 15.86
N GLY A 183 -10.71 -26.78 17.13
CA GLY A 183 -11.12 -28.12 17.51
C GLY A 183 -9.99 -29.15 17.66
N VAL A 184 -8.73 -28.76 17.49
CA VAL A 184 -7.58 -29.64 17.80
C VAL A 184 -7.24 -29.45 19.28
N PRO A 185 -7.44 -30.47 20.13
CA PRO A 185 -7.05 -30.39 21.55
C PRO A 185 -5.52 -30.46 21.65
N VAL A 186 -4.89 -29.34 22.01
CA VAL A 186 -3.45 -29.24 22.25
C VAL A 186 -3.22 -28.77 23.66
N ARG A 187 -2.21 -29.35 24.32
CA ARG A 187 -1.83 -28.91 25.66
C ARG A 187 -1.29 -27.49 25.63
N ALA A 188 -1.63 -26.67 26.61
CA ALA A 188 -1.20 -25.26 26.68
C ALA A 188 0.34 -25.11 26.60
N ALA A 189 1.10 -26.10 27.07
CA ALA A 189 2.56 -26.13 27.00
C ALA A 189 3.11 -26.37 25.58
N GLU A 190 2.29 -26.92 24.67
CA GLU A 190 2.65 -27.23 23.28
C GLU A 190 2.26 -26.11 22.30
N LEU A 191 1.52 -25.11 22.79
CA LEU A 191 1.14 -23.95 21.98
C LEU A 191 2.37 -23.13 21.60
N PRO A 192 2.51 -22.73 20.31
CA PRO A 192 3.58 -21.84 19.92
C PRO A 192 3.51 -20.54 20.72
N GLN A 193 4.61 -20.16 21.33
CA GLN A 193 4.65 -18.86 22.04
C GLN A 193 4.55 -17.73 21.02
N PRO A 194 3.79 -16.66 21.35
CA PRO A 194 3.69 -15.51 20.47
C PRO A 194 5.07 -14.88 20.24
N GLU A 195 5.33 -14.51 19.00
CA GLU A 195 6.57 -13.84 18.60
C GLU A 195 6.49 -12.32 18.83
N LEU A 196 5.30 -11.77 18.68
CA LEU A 196 5.00 -10.36 18.89
C LEU A 196 3.97 -10.19 20.01
N ARG A 197 3.97 -8.99 20.59
CA ARG A 197 2.91 -8.48 21.45
C ARG A 197 2.45 -7.14 20.89
N ALA A 198 1.15 -7.03 20.49
CA ALA A 198 0.58 -5.77 20.04
C ALA A 198 0.70 -4.68 21.14
N ILE A 199 1.09 -3.48 20.76
CA ILE A 199 1.23 -2.34 21.66
C ILE A 199 0.05 -1.39 21.41
N GLY A 200 -0.89 -1.37 22.34
CA GLY A 200 -2.08 -0.51 22.26
C GLY A 200 -3.02 -0.85 21.10
N ARG A 201 -3.84 0.13 20.76
CA ARG A 201 -4.74 0.11 19.59
C ARG A 201 -4.12 0.87 18.43
N ALA A 202 -4.73 0.77 17.25
CA ALA A 202 -4.35 1.63 16.11
C ALA A 202 -4.53 3.11 16.50
N VAL A 203 -3.50 3.92 16.21
CA VAL A 203 -3.50 5.36 16.46
C VAL A 203 -3.78 6.07 15.13
N LYS A 204 -4.71 7.01 15.16
CA LYS A 204 -5.03 7.89 14.03
C LYS A 204 -4.55 9.31 14.33
N PRO A 205 -4.30 10.14 13.31
CA PRO A 205 -3.91 11.52 13.52
C PRO A 205 -5.01 12.31 14.21
N SER A 206 -4.62 13.27 15.04
CA SER A 206 -5.57 14.23 15.62
C SER A 206 -6.06 15.23 14.57
N GLU A 207 -7.21 15.86 14.81
CA GLU A 207 -7.68 16.93 13.92
C GLU A 207 -6.67 18.08 13.79
N ALA A 208 -5.96 18.40 14.88
CA ALA A 208 -4.92 19.42 14.87
C ALA A 208 -3.75 19.04 13.96
N GLU A 209 -3.38 17.76 13.92
CA GLU A 209 -2.37 17.23 13.02
C GLU A 209 -2.84 17.27 11.56
N VAL A 210 -4.08 16.82 11.29
CA VAL A 210 -4.65 16.85 9.93
C VAL A 210 -4.75 18.29 9.40
N ARG A 211 -5.09 19.27 10.25
CA ARG A 211 -5.10 20.69 9.85
C ARG A 211 -3.71 21.19 9.45
N ARG A 212 -2.66 20.77 10.15
CA ARG A 212 -1.27 21.15 9.82
C ARG A 212 -0.68 20.35 8.66
N ASN A 213 -1.06 19.08 8.57
CA ASN A 213 -0.63 18.16 7.52
C ASN A 213 -1.83 17.37 6.96
N PRO A 214 -2.52 17.89 5.94
CA PRO A 214 -3.67 17.21 5.34
C PRO A 214 -3.35 15.81 4.79
N ARG A 215 -2.08 15.52 4.47
CA ARG A 215 -1.65 14.19 3.98
C ARG A 215 -1.70 13.13 5.07
N ALA A 216 -1.63 13.52 6.36
CA ALA A 216 -1.78 12.60 7.48
C ALA A 216 -3.22 12.09 7.67
N ARG A 217 -4.23 12.67 7.01
CA ARG A 217 -5.66 12.37 7.25
C ARG A 217 -6.00 10.87 7.27
N SER A 218 -5.38 10.09 6.40
CA SER A 218 -5.64 8.66 6.27
C SER A 218 -4.62 7.78 7.02
N ALA A 219 -3.67 8.39 7.74
CA ALA A 219 -2.62 7.65 8.43
C ALA A 219 -3.18 6.79 9.57
N VAL A 220 -2.67 5.57 9.69
CA VAL A 220 -2.98 4.63 10.78
C VAL A 220 -1.67 4.02 11.26
N LEU A 221 -1.27 4.35 12.48
CA LEU A 221 -0.10 3.75 13.13
C LEU A 221 -0.50 2.49 13.90
N ARG A 222 0.24 1.40 13.65
CA ARG A 222 0.21 0.20 14.49
C ARG A 222 1.59 -0.12 15.01
N ALA A 223 1.66 -0.58 16.26
CA ALA A 223 2.92 -0.97 16.88
C ALA A 223 2.83 -2.35 17.55
N ALA A 224 3.96 -3.06 17.56
CA ALA A 224 4.14 -4.31 18.26
C ALA A 224 5.55 -4.41 18.84
N GLY A 225 5.68 -5.11 19.96
CA GLY A 225 6.98 -5.44 20.56
C GLY A 225 7.35 -6.89 20.29
N LYS A 226 8.60 -7.17 19.97
CA LYS A 226 9.15 -8.52 19.87
C LYS A 226 9.28 -9.12 21.26
N VAL A 227 8.77 -10.34 21.45
CA VAL A 227 8.77 -10.99 22.76
C VAL A 227 10.13 -11.62 23.06
N ARG A 228 10.74 -12.24 22.05
CA ARG A 228 12.01 -12.96 22.15
C ARG A 228 12.71 -13.11 20.78
#